data_28a2691164609517c748b10797fa7967
#
_entry.id   28a2691164609517c748b10797fa7967
#
_cell.length_a   1.000
_cell.length_b   1.000
_cell.length_c   1.000
_cell.angle_alpha   90.00
_cell.angle_beta   90.00
_cell.angle_gamma   90.00
#
_symmetry.space_group_name_H-M   'P 1'
#
loop_
_entity.id
_entity.type
_entity.pdbx_description
1 polymer ?
#
loop_
_entity_poly.entity_id
_entity_poly.type
_entity_poly.pdbx_seq_one_letter_code
_entity_poly.pdbx_strand_id
1 'polypeptide(L)'
;MNAPIVPAGTPATPDSGPTFTSIADRDKAAQKQFKAIADKYSTVSPGKIARYMSGVALLQAGDKAGAEQELKEAANFSDKDVAALAKMALASIYRGTNRAAEAIAIYKDLSEHPTVTVSKSQAQLELAEMYETTDPQQATLIYQQLQKDDPHSPAAQVAGQKLAKVK
;
A
#
# COMPACT_ATOMS: atom_id res chain seq x y z
N MET A 1 -2.18 5.93 -13.32
CA MET A 1 -2.37 6.72 -14.56
C MET A 1 -1.03 6.94 -15.24
N ASN A 2 -0.92 6.57 -16.54
CA ASN A 2 0.30 6.79 -17.34
C ASN A 2 0.22 8.07 -18.20
N ALA A 3 -0.42 9.11 -17.71
CA ALA A 3 -0.49 10.37 -18.43
C ALA A 3 0.92 10.99 -18.56
N PRO A 4 1.30 11.45 -19.76
CA PRO A 4 2.65 11.94 -20.02
C PRO A 4 2.92 13.24 -19.24
N ILE A 5 4.17 13.38 -18.79
CA ILE A 5 4.69 14.62 -18.24
C ILE A 5 5.41 15.35 -19.38
N VAL A 6 4.98 16.56 -19.64
CA VAL A 6 5.52 17.40 -20.74
C VAL A 6 5.98 18.75 -20.19
N PRO A 7 6.96 19.42 -20.84
CA PRO A 7 7.39 20.77 -20.47
C PRO A 7 6.23 21.77 -20.49
N ALA A 8 6.26 22.76 -19.61
CA ALA A 8 5.29 23.84 -19.59
C ALA A 8 5.25 24.56 -20.96
N GLY A 9 4.03 24.79 -21.45
CA GLY A 9 3.84 25.44 -22.77
C GLY A 9 3.79 24.50 -23.97
N THR A 10 3.90 23.18 -23.77
CA THR A 10 3.70 22.20 -24.85
C THR A 10 2.24 22.25 -25.34
N PRO A 11 1.96 22.49 -26.62
CA PRO A 11 0.60 22.52 -27.14
C PRO A 11 -0.09 21.15 -26.97
N ALA A 12 -1.30 21.14 -26.46
CA ALA A 12 -2.12 19.92 -26.44
C ALA A 12 -2.53 19.56 -27.88
N THR A 13 -2.29 18.32 -28.27
CA THR A 13 -2.86 17.80 -29.52
C THR A 13 -4.31 17.37 -29.28
N PRO A 14 -5.21 17.51 -30.25
CA PRO A 14 -6.65 17.22 -30.05
C PRO A 14 -6.96 15.80 -29.53
N ASP A 15 -6.06 14.85 -29.75
CA ASP A 15 -6.19 13.44 -29.32
C ASP A 15 -5.30 13.07 -28.12
N SER A 16 -4.50 13.99 -27.58
CA SER A 16 -3.71 13.73 -26.39
C SER A 16 -4.63 13.87 -25.16
N GLY A 17 -4.71 12.81 -24.36
CA GLY A 17 -5.32 12.89 -23.02
C GLY A 17 -4.63 13.99 -22.17
N PRO A 18 -5.04 14.14 -20.90
CA PRO A 18 -4.49 15.17 -20.03
C PRO A 18 -2.96 15.02 -19.92
N THR A 19 -2.24 16.13 -20.11
CA THR A 19 -0.79 16.23 -19.92
C THR A 19 -0.50 17.03 -18.66
N PHE A 20 0.61 16.75 -18.00
CA PHE A 20 0.99 17.39 -16.74
C PHE A 20 2.42 17.92 -16.81
N THR A 21 2.73 18.98 -16.08
CA THR A 21 4.06 19.59 -16.02
C THR A 21 4.93 18.94 -14.95
N SER A 22 4.34 18.23 -14.01
CA SER A 22 5.07 17.49 -12.96
C SER A 22 4.32 16.23 -12.54
N ILE A 23 5.05 15.31 -11.90
CA ILE A 23 4.47 14.11 -11.25
C ILE A 23 3.45 14.55 -10.20
N ALA A 24 3.78 15.56 -9.39
CA ALA A 24 2.90 16.06 -8.34
C ALA A 24 1.56 16.59 -8.87
N ASP A 25 1.57 17.30 -10.00
CA ASP A 25 0.34 17.80 -10.62
C ASP A 25 -0.53 16.65 -11.15
N ARG A 26 0.11 15.66 -11.77
CA ARG A 26 -0.57 14.45 -12.22
C ARG A 26 -1.22 13.72 -11.06
N ASP A 27 -0.50 13.53 -9.96
CA ASP A 27 -0.97 12.78 -8.81
C ASP A 27 -2.11 13.52 -8.07
N LYS A 28 -2.03 14.86 -7.98
CA LYS A 28 -3.14 15.69 -7.47
C LYS A 28 -4.39 15.61 -8.36
N ALA A 29 -4.21 15.62 -9.68
CA ALA A 29 -5.34 15.46 -10.60
C ALA A 29 -5.97 14.07 -10.49
N ALA A 30 -5.15 13.03 -10.38
CA ALA A 30 -5.60 11.66 -10.17
C ALA A 30 -6.39 11.54 -8.85
N GLN A 31 -5.86 12.09 -7.75
CA GLN A 31 -6.54 12.12 -6.45
C GLN A 31 -7.92 12.77 -6.55
N LYS A 32 -8.00 13.96 -7.18
CA LYS A 32 -9.26 14.67 -7.35
C LYS A 32 -10.31 13.84 -8.12
N GLN A 33 -9.89 13.16 -9.19
CA GLN A 33 -10.78 12.31 -9.98
C GLN A 33 -11.22 11.07 -9.19
N PHE A 34 -10.29 10.38 -8.51
CA PHE A 34 -10.63 9.22 -7.70
C PHE A 34 -11.56 9.59 -6.54
N LYS A 35 -11.30 10.73 -5.87
CA LYS A 35 -12.18 11.22 -4.81
C LYS A 35 -13.59 11.51 -5.33
N ALA A 36 -13.73 12.17 -6.46
CA ALA A 36 -15.03 12.45 -7.05
C ALA A 36 -15.82 11.16 -7.39
N ILE A 37 -15.12 10.12 -7.89
CA ILE A 37 -15.73 8.80 -8.15
C ILE A 37 -16.10 8.11 -6.83
N ALA A 38 -15.21 8.16 -5.84
CA ALA A 38 -15.44 7.56 -4.53
C ALA A 38 -16.68 8.16 -3.84
N ASP A 39 -16.81 9.48 -3.86
CA ASP A 39 -17.93 10.18 -3.23
C ASP A 39 -19.26 9.91 -3.99
N LYS A 40 -19.21 9.88 -5.32
CA LYS A 40 -20.40 9.63 -6.16
C LYS A 40 -20.89 8.18 -6.09
N TYR A 41 -19.99 7.22 -5.94
CA TYR A 41 -20.27 5.78 -6.01
C TYR A 41 -19.88 5.04 -4.73
N SER A 42 -20.00 5.67 -3.56
CA SER A 42 -19.48 5.21 -2.28
C SER A 42 -19.96 3.80 -1.85
N THR A 43 -21.13 3.37 -2.30
CA THR A 43 -21.75 2.10 -1.90
C THR A 43 -21.39 0.91 -2.80
N VAL A 44 -20.86 1.17 -4.00
CA VAL A 44 -20.54 0.13 -4.99
C VAL A 44 -19.04 -0.05 -5.16
N SER A 45 -18.62 -1.24 -5.65
CA SER A 45 -17.20 -1.60 -5.78
C SER A 45 -16.34 -0.57 -6.53
N PRO A 46 -16.76 0.04 -7.65
CA PRO A 46 -15.95 1.08 -8.29
C PRO A 46 -15.63 2.27 -7.39
N GLY A 47 -16.59 2.72 -6.57
CA GLY A 47 -16.37 3.82 -5.61
C GLY A 47 -15.44 3.43 -4.46
N LYS A 48 -15.53 2.18 -3.97
CA LYS A 48 -14.63 1.64 -2.93
C LYS A 48 -13.19 1.58 -3.45
N ILE A 49 -13.00 1.05 -4.66
CA ILE A 49 -11.68 1.03 -5.31
C ILE A 49 -11.16 2.46 -5.52
N ALA A 50 -12.01 3.37 -5.97
CA ALA A 50 -11.64 4.77 -6.16
C ALA A 50 -11.20 5.45 -4.84
N ARG A 51 -11.82 5.11 -3.70
CA ARG A 51 -11.41 5.62 -2.38
C ARG A 51 -9.99 5.16 -2.04
N TYR A 52 -9.71 3.87 -2.19
CA TYR A 52 -8.38 3.34 -2.02
C TYR A 52 -7.36 4.05 -2.95
N MET A 53 -7.69 4.20 -4.23
CA MET A 53 -6.83 4.88 -5.21
C MET A 53 -6.61 6.36 -4.89
N SER A 54 -7.61 7.06 -4.33
CA SER A 54 -7.47 8.42 -3.81
C SER A 54 -6.42 8.49 -2.70
N GLY A 55 -6.48 7.57 -1.74
CA GLY A 55 -5.50 7.47 -0.67
C GLY A 55 -4.09 7.19 -1.18
N VAL A 56 -3.93 6.29 -2.14
CA VAL A 56 -2.63 5.98 -2.77
C VAL A 56 -2.08 7.20 -3.53
N ALA A 57 -2.92 7.92 -4.27
CA ALA A 57 -2.51 9.13 -5.00
C ALA A 57 -2.05 10.24 -4.04
N LEU A 58 -2.73 10.42 -2.90
CA LEU A 58 -2.32 11.35 -1.85
C LEU A 58 -0.96 10.96 -1.26
N LEU A 59 -0.74 9.68 -1.02
CA LEU A 59 0.54 9.17 -0.51
C LEU A 59 1.68 9.47 -1.48
N GLN A 60 1.47 9.25 -2.77
CA GLN A 60 2.44 9.55 -3.82
C GLN A 60 2.72 11.05 -3.95
N ALA A 61 1.69 11.88 -3.73
CA ALA A 61 1.83 13.34 -3.69
C ALA A 61 2.52 13.86 -2.41
N GLY A 62 2.81 12.97 -1.43
CA GLY A 62 3.45 13.33 -0.16
C GLY A 62 2.47 13.78 0.93
N ASP A 63 1.17 13.83 0.65
CA ASP A 63 0.12 14.14 1.64
C ASP A 63 -0.23 12.90 2.46
N LYS A 64 0.62 12.58 3.45
CA LYS A 64 0.43 11.42 4.32
C LYS A 64 -0.82 11.54 5.19
N ALA A 65 -1.20 12.74 5.60
CA ALA A 65 -2.37 12.94 6.47
C ALA A 65 -3.67 12.69 5.69
N GLY A 66 -3.81 13.27 4.50
CA GLY A 66 -4.93 13.01 3.62
C GLY A 66 -5.00 11.54 3.17
N ALA A 67 -3.85 10.94 2.86
CA ALA A 67 -3.77 9.52 2.53
C ALA A 67 -4.25 8.62 3.67
N GLU A 68 -3.83 8.89 4.90
CA GLU A 68 -4.27 8.13 6.09
C GLU A 68 -5.78 8.19 6.26
N GLN A 69 -6.41 9.36 6.06
CA GLN A 69 -7.86 9.50 6.17
C GLN A 69 -8.60 8.66 5.13
N GLU A 70 -8.28 8.79 3.84
CA GLU A 70 -8.93 8.04 2.77
C GLU A 70 -8.71 6.52 2.91
N LEU A 71 -7.51 6.10 3.31
CA LEU A 71 -7.18 4.70 3.49
C LEU A 71 -7.85 4.09 4.74
N LYS A 72 -8.05 4.84 5.82
CA LYS A 72 -8.84 4.38 6.98
C LYS A 72 -10.29 4.10 6.60
N GLU A 73 -10.89 4.95 5.78
CA GLU A 73 -12.23 4.69 5.27
C GLU A 73 -12.26 3.43 4.39
N ALA A 74 -11.27 3.29 3.48
CA ALA A 74 -11.17 2.12 2.61
C ALA A 74 -10.91 0.81 3.39
N ALA A 75 -10.15 0.85 4.47
CA ALA A 75 -9.85 -0.30 5.34
C ALA A 75 -11.08 -0.87 6.06
N ASN A 76 -12.15 -0.08 6.18
CA ASN A 76 -13.41 -0.48 6.82
C ASN A 76 -14.46 -1.01 5.83
N PHE A 77 -14.13 -1.15 4.56
CA PHE A 77 -15.08 -1.69 3.59
C PHE A 77 -15.35 -3.18 3.81
N SER A 78 -16.55 -3.60 3.47
CA SER A 78 -16.95 -5.02 3.46
C SER A 78 -16.25 -5.84 2.37
N ASP A 79 -15.71 -5.18 1.34
CA ASP A 79 -14.83 -5.78 0.33
C ASP A 79 -13.47 -6.05 0.96
N LYS A 80 -13.22 -7.32 1.31
CA LYS A 80 -12.01 -7.73 2.05
C LYS A 80 -10.73 -7.48 1.25
N ASP A 81 -10.77 -7.58 -0.08
CA ASP A 81 -9.61 -7.38 -0.93
C ASP A 81 -9.19 -5.90 -0.96
N VAL A 82 -10.16 -4.99 -1.15
CA VAL A 82 -9.89 -3.54 -1.10
C VAL A 82 -9.49 -3.12 0.31
N ALA A 83 -10.14 -3.66 1.35
CA ALA A 83 -9.80 -3.37 2.74
C ALA A 83 -8.37 -3.82 3.09
N ALA A 84 -7.94 -5.00 2.62
CA ALA A 84 -6.59 -5.51 2.84
C ALA A 84 -5.53 -4.63 2.16
N LEU A 85 -5.76 -4.20 0.92
CA LEU A 85 -4.87 -3.26 0.22
C LEU A 85 -4.77 -1.92 0.97
N ALA A 86 -5.88 -1.39 1.46
CA ALA A 86 -5.90 -0.15 2.23
C ALA A 86 -5.15 -0.30 3.57
N LYS A 87 -5.32 -1.42 4.26
CA LYS A 87 -4.57 -1.76 5.48
C LYS A 87 -3.07 -1.84 5.21
N MET A 88 -2.63 -2.49 4.12
CA MET A 88 -1.22 -2.53 3.73
C MET A 88 -0.64 -1.12 3.53
N ALA A 89 -1.36 -0.26 2.82
CA ALA A 89 -0.94 1.12 2.59
C ALA A 89 -0.87 1.93 3.90
N LEU A 90 -1.85 1.75 4.81
CA LEU A 90 -1.84 2.36 6.15
C LEU A 90 -0.64 1.90 6.98
N ALA A 91 -0.35 0.61 6.99
CA ALA A 91 0.81 0.08 7.72
C ALA A 91 2.13 0.69 7.20
N SER A 92 2.25 0.91 5.88
CA SER A 92 3.39 1.60 5.29
C SER A 92 3.49 3.07 5.77
N ILE A 93 2.36 3.79 5.86
CA ILE A 93 2.34 5.15 6.44
C ILE A 93 2.80 5.12 7.90
N TYR A 94 2.30 4.19 8.70
CA TYR A 94 2.62 4.07 10.12
C TYR A 94 4.09 3.73 10.33
N ARG A 95 4.66 2.82 9.52
CA ARG A 95 6.10 2.54 9.49
C ARG A 95 6.91 3.81 9.19
N GLY A 96 6.51 4.56 8.18
CA GLY A 96 7.21 5.79 7.76
C GLY A 96 6.97 7.01 8.66
N THR A 97 6.12 6.90 9.69
CA THR A 97 5.78 7.97 10.66
C THR A 97 6.09 7.58 12.10
N ASN A 98 6.94 6.56 12.31
CA ASN A 98 7.37 6.07 13.62
C ASN A 98 6.23 5.55 14.52
N ARG A 99 5.19 5.02 13.90
CA ARG A 99 4.03 4.41 14.57
C ARG A 99 4.10 2.88 14.44
N ALA A 100 5.23 2.31 14.88
CA ALA A 100 5.57 0.90 14.69
C ALA A 100 4.52 -0.06 15.27
N ALA A 101 3.97 0.23 16.45
CA ALA A 101 2.97 -0.63 17.09
C ALA A 101 1.70 -0.77 16.23
N GLU A 102 1.26 0.30 15.59
CA GLU A 102 0.07 0.31 14.73
C GLU A 102 0.33 -0.45 13.42
N ALA A 103 1.53 -0.28 12.83
CA ALA A 103 1.93 -1.05 11.66
C ALA A 103 1.98 -2.56 11.95
N ILE A 104 2.60 -2.96 13.07
CA ILE A 104 2.68 -4.35 13.54
C ILE A 104 1.29 -4.94 13.73
N ALA A 105 0.36 -4.21 14.35
CA ALA A 105 -1.01 -4.68 14.56
C ALA A 105 -1.72 -4.98 13.24
N ILE A 106 -1.56 -4.11 12.25
CA ILE A 106 -2.13 -4.31 10.92
C ILE A 106 -1.51 -5.51 10.22
N TYR A 107 -0.18 -5.66 10.21
CA TYR A 107 0.47 -6.79 9.55
C TYR A 107 0.12 -8.12 10.20
N LYS A 108 -0.07 -8.17 11.53
CA LYS A 108 -0.60 -9.34 12.23
C LYS A 108 -2.00 -9.69 11.75
N ASP A 109 -2.92 -8.74 11.76
CA ASP A 109 -4.29 -8.95 11.29
C ASP A 109 -4.32 -9.47 9.84
N LEU A 110 -3.53 -8.88 8.95
CA LEU A 110 -3.44 -9.32 7.55
C LEU A 110 -2.84 -10.73 7.41
N SER A 111 -1.90 -11.12 8.27
CA SER A 111 -1.31 -12.46 8.26
C SER A 111 -2.29 -13.54 8.77
N GLU A 112 -3.18 -13.17 9.67
CA GLU A 112 -4.22 -14.05 10.22
C GLU A 112 -5.45 -14.14 9.30
N HIS A 113 -5.72 -13.08 8.53
CA HIS A 113 -6.85 -12.96 7.61
C HIS A 113 -6.39 -12.65 6.17
N PRO A 114 -5.64 -13.56 5.52
CA PRO A 114 -5.14 -13.32 4.17
C PRO A 114 -6.28 -13.19 3.15
N THR A 115 -6.03 -12.45 2.07
CA THR A 115 -6.97 -12.26 0.98
C THR A 115 -6.30 -12.61 -0.37
N VAL A 116 -7.03 -12.50 -1.47
CA VAL A 116 -6.45 -12.68 -2.81
C VAL A 116 -5.45 -11.59 -3.13
N THR A 117 -5.67 -10.38 -2.64
CA THR A 117 -4.82 -9.21 -2.90
C THR A 117 -3.62 -9.10 -1.94
N VAL A 118 -3.74 -9.65 -0.73
CA VAL A 118 -2.68 -9.64 0.28
C VAL A 118 -2.52 -11.05 0.86
N SER A 119 -1.46 -11.74 0.45
CA SER A 119 -1.17 -13.09 0.91
C SER A 119 -0.65 -13.11 2.35
N LYS A 120 -0.82 -14.26 3.03
CA LYS A 120 -0.23 -14.49 4.36
C LYS A 120 1.27 -14.25 4.36
N SER A 121 1.98 -14.81 3.38
CA SER A 121 3.43 -14.70 3.29
C SER A 121 3.92 -13.26 3.09
N GLN A 122 3.18 -12.46 2.32
CA GLN A 122 3.48 -11.04 2.16
C GLN A 122 3.31 -10.28 3.48
N ALA A 123 2.19 -10.47 4.17
CA ALA A 123 1.94 -9.82 5.47
C ALA A 123 2.96 -10.25 6.53
N GLN A 124 3.32 -11.53 6.56
CA GLN A 124 4.36 -12.04 7.46
C GLN A 124 5.74 -11.47 7.15
N LEU A 125 6.09 -11.28 5.89
CA LEU A 125 7.37 -10.66 5.51
C LEU A 125 7.46 -9.23 6.05
N GLU A 126 6.43 -8.41 5.81
CA GLU A 126 6.38 -7.03 6.32
C GLU A 126 6.40 -6.98 7.86
N LEU A 127 5.71 -7.93 8.51
CA LEU A 127 5.73 -8.07 9.96
C LEU A 127 7.14 -8.40 10.48
N ALA A 128 7.84 -9.33 9.84
CA ALA A 128 9.20 -9.68 10.21
C ALA A 128 10.16 -8.51 10.04
N GLU A 129 10.02 -7.73 8.96
CA GLU A 129 10.81 -6.50 8.77
C GLU A 129 10.57 -5.46 9.88
N MET A 130 9.34 -5.33 10.38
CA MET A 130 9.06 -4.47 11.52
C MET A 130 9.73 -4.98 12.81
N TYR A 131 9.79 -6.30 12.99
CA TYR A 131 10.45 -6.90 14.14
C TYR A 131 11.98 -6.87 14.09
N GLU A 132 12.61 -6.65 12.95
CA GLU A 132 14.09 -6.52 12.88
C GLU A 132 14.64 -5.52 13.90
N THR A 133 13.90 -4.44 14.16
CA THR A 133 14.32 -3.38 15.08
C THR A 133 13.70 -3.47 16.46
N THR A 134 12.53 -4.10 16.60
CA THR A 134 11.76 -4.13 17.85
C THR A 134 11.88 -5.44 18.60
N ASP A 135 12.00 -6.57 17.87
CA ASP A 135 12.16 -7.93 18.41
C ASP A 135 12.88 -8.82 17.37
N PRO A 136 14.22 -8.75 17.28
CA PRO A 136 14.99 -9.50 16.28
C PRO A 136 14.83 -11.03 16.37
N GLN A 137 14.49 -11.55 17.56
CA GLN A 137 14.24 -12.98 17.73
C GLN A 137 12.95 -13.38 17.02
N GLN A 138 11.90 -12.60 17.20
CA GLN A 138 10.61 -12.83 16.53
C GLN A 138 10.75 -12.67 15.01
N ALA A 139 11.51 -11.68 14.53
CA ALA A 139 11.82 -11.56 13.11
C ALA A 139 12.45 -12.82 12.54
N THR A 140 13.47 -13.37 13.22
CA THR A 140 14.15 -14.58 12.82
C THR A 140 13.20 -15.78 12.74
N LEU A 141 12.32 -15.95 13.72
CA LEU A 141 11.32 -17.03 13.73
C LEU A 141 10.35 -16.93 12.53
N ILE A 142 9.88 -15.73 12.22
CA ILE A 142 8.98 -15.53 11.08
C ILE A 142 9.71 -15.79 9.76
N TYR A 143 10.95 -15.35 9.60
CA TYR A 143 11.73 -15.64 8.39
C TYR A 143 11.98 -17.14 8.19
N GLN A 144 12.29 -17.86 9.27
CA GLN A 144 12.44 -19.33 9.23
C GLN A 144 11.13 -20.01 8.85
N GLN A 145 10.00 -19.53 9.38
CA GLN A 145 8.68 -20.07 9.05
C GLN A 145 8.32 -19.81 7.58
N LEU A 146 8.60 -18.63 7.04
CA LEU A 146 8.38 -18.32 5.63
C LEU A 146 9.16 -19.27 4.70
N GLN A 147 10.42 -19.57 5.03
CA GLN A 147 11.23 -20.52 4.26
C GLN A 147 10.70 -21.95 4.33
N LYS A 148 10.12 -22.35 5.46
CA LYS A 148 9.57 -23.68 5.67
C LYS A 148 8.22 -23.86 4.97
N ASP A 149 7.34 -22.87 5.03
CA ASP A 149 5.97 -22.96 4.52
C ASP A 149 5.90 -22.99 2.98
N ASP A 150 6.69 -22.15 2.32
CA ASP A 150 6.81 -22.13 0.85
C ASP A 150 8.20 -21.66 0.42
N PRO A 151 9.18 -22.61 0.31
CA PRO A 151 10.58 -22.29 0.00
C PRO A 151 10.80 -21.55 -1.32
N HIS A 152 9.86 -21.68 -2.25
CA HIS A 152 9.95 -21.08 -3.60
C HIS A 152 9.24 -19.73 -3.71
N SER A 153 8.52 -19.29 -2.67
CA SER A 153 7.83 -17.99 -2.69
C SER A 153 8.82 -16.82 -2.70
N PRO A 154 8.46 -15.70 -3.31
CA PRO A 154 9.26 -14.48 -3.24
C PRO A 154 9.56 -14.05 -1.79
N ALA A 155 8.60 -14.23 -0.89
CA ALA A 155 8.75 -13.90 0.53
C ALA A 155 9.83 -14.80 1.20
N ALA A 156 9.85 -16.10 0.90
CA ALA A 156 10.86 -17.02 1.43
C ALA A 156 12.27 -16.71 0.88
N GLN A 157 12.38 -16.28 -0.36
CA GLN A 157 13.66 -15.87 -0.93
C GLN A 157 14.22 -14.63 -0.21
N VAL A 158 13.39 -13.63 0.05
CA VAL A 158 13.78 -12.45 0.84
C VAL A 158 14.13 -12.85 2.27
N ALA A 159 13.32 -13.69 2.91
CA ALA A 159 13.57 -14.21 4.25
C ALA A 159 14.94 -14.93 4.36
N GLY A 160 15.31 -15.72 3.35
CA GLY A 160 16.63 -16.36 3.27
C GLY A 160 17.77 -15.36 3.20
N GLN A 161 17.64 -14.31 2.42
CA GLN A 161 18.65 -13.25 2.35
C GLN A 161 18.80 -12.50 3.68
N LYS A 162 17.67 -12.26 4.39
CA LYS A 162 17.68 -11.63 5.72
C LYS A 162 18.36 -12.50 6.77
N LEU A 163 18.03 -13.81 6.82
CA LEU A 163 18.66 -14.77 7.74
C LEU A 163 20.18 -14.93 7.50
N ALA A 164 20.62 -14.83 6.26
CA ALA A 164 22.04 -14.91 5.94
C ALA A 164 22.87 -13.72 6.47
N LYS A 165 22.23 -12.56 6.66
CA LYS A 165 22.88 -11.34 7.18
C LYS A 165 22.96 -11.29 8.71
N VAL A 166 22.20 -12.12 9.40
CA VAL A 166 22.16 -12.17 10.89
C VAL A 166 23.20 -13.14 11.46
N LYS A 167 23.85 -13.94 10.60
CA LYS A 167 24.98 -14.82 10.95
C LYS A 167 26.28 -14.03 10.94
#